data_f825e1368121eefd909b88b4b047dbcc
#
_entry.id   f825e1368121eefd909b88b4b047dbcc
#
_cell.length_a   1.000
_cell.length_b   1.000
_cell.length_c   1.000
_cell.angle_alpha   90.00
_cell.angle_beta   90.00
_cell.angle_gamma   90.00
#
_symmetry.space_group_name_H-M   'P 1'
#
loop_
_entity.id
_entity.type
_entity.pdbx_description
1 polymer ?
#
loop_
_entity_poly.entity_id
_entity_poly.type
_entity_poly.pdbx_seq_one_letter_code
_entity_poly.pdbx_strand_id
1 'polypeptide(L)'
;VDYRENAPADEWSGDLGCGAQYLTQQAVARLAPMAGIDFPAGTPFPEQLIEVQRLMAEGDERAANIYSTIGTYLGYSIAHFNEFYTFRKILLLGRVTSGQGGTIIIEKAREILDALFPELSKKIEFVTPSETEKRHGQAVAAASLPSLA
;
A
#
# COMPACT_ATOMS: atom_id res chain seq x y z
N VAL A 1 -14.14 -1.02 -0.93
CA VAL A 1 -14.79 0.31 -0.77
C VAL A 1 -15.27 0.44 0.67
N ASP A 2 -14.96 1.57 1.31
CA ASP A 2 -15.47 1.90 2.64
C ASP A 2 -16.77 2.71 2.48
N TYR A 3 -17.88 2.17 2.96
CA TYR A 3 -19.21 2.79 2.85
C TYR A 3 -19.62 3.60 4.08
N ARG A 4 -18.71 3.83 5.03
CA ARG A 4 -19.02 4.65 6.19
C ARG A 4 -19.28 6.10 5.77
N GLU A 5 -20.18 6.78 6.46
CA GLU A 5 -20.56 8.16 6.17
C GLU A 5 -19.36 9.14 6.16
N ASN A 6 -18.36 8.84 7.01
CA ASN A 6 -17.14 9.63 7.14
C ASN A 6 -15.93 9.00 6.44
N ALA A 7 -16.14 8.14 5.43
CA ALA A 7 -15.07 7.56 4.65
C ALA A 7 -14.25 8.67 3.95
N PRO A 8 -12.92 8.54 3.90
CA PRO A 8 -12.07 9.54 3.27
C PRO A 8 -12.29 9.59 1.75
N ALA A 9 -12.27 10.80 1.20
CA ALA A 9 -12.32 11.03 -0.25
C ALA A 9 -10.93 10.87 -0.87
N ASP A 10 -10.88 10.29 -2.05
CA ASP A 10 -9.66 10.24 -2.86
C ASP A 10 -9.31 11.63 -3.40
N GLU A 11 -8.02 11.99 -3.35
CA GLU A 11 -7.52 13.30 -3.76
C GLU A 11 -7.80 13.60 -5.26
N TRP A 12 -7.82 12.57 -6.09
CA TRP A 12 -7.89 12.71 -7.54
C TRP A 12 -9.31 12.60 -8.08
N SER A 13 -10.02 11.56 -7.65
CA SER A 13 -11.36 11.27 -8.14
C SER A 13 -12.47 11.91 -7.30
N GLY A 14 -12.18 12.23 -6.03
CA GLY A 14 -13.19 12.64 -5.05
C GLY A 14 -14.05 11.46 -4.53
N ASP A 15 -13.81 10.24 -5.00
CA ASP A 15 -14.56 9.06 -4.59
C ASP A 15 -14.34 8.73 -3.12
N LEU A 16 -15.43 8.46 -2.40
CA LEU A 16 -15.36 8.10 -0.99
C LEU A 16 -14.94 6.64 -0.79
N GLY A 17 -14.05 6.41 0.17
CA GLY A 17 -13.70 5.07 0.63
C GLY A 17 -12.99 4.19 -0.39
N CYS A 18 -12.33 4.76 -1.40
CA CYS A 18 -11.61 3.99 -2.40
C CYS A 18 -10.28 3.42 -1.87
N GLY A 19 -9.75 2.38 -2.54
CA GLY A 19 -8.53 1.67 -2.12
C GLY A 19 -7.28 2.55 -2.01
N ALA A 20 -7.22 3.66 -2.74
CA ALA A 20 -6.12 4.62 -2.68
C ALA A 20 -5.94 5.19 -1.26
N GLN A 21 -7.02 5.42 -0.54
CA GLN A 21 -7.02 5.93 0.84
C GLN A 21 -6.51 4.92 1.87
N TYR A 22 -6.33 3.65 1.51
CA TYR A 22 -5.96 2.57 2.42
C TYR A 22 -4.62 1.91 2.07
N LEU A 23 -4.17 1.99 0.80
CA LEU A 23 -3.04 1.22 0.29
C LEU A 23 -1.91 2.06 -0.32
N THR A 24 -2.04 3.40 -0.33
CA THR A 24 -1.06 4.29 -0.98
C THR A 24 -0.45 5.29 0.01
N GLN A 25 0.32 6.25 -0.52
CA GLN A 25 0.83 7.38 0.28
C GLN A 25 -0.28 8.21 0.94
N GLN A 26 -1.50 8.22 0.40
CA GLN A 26 -2.66 8.84 1.04
C GLN A 26 -3.01 8.15 2.36
N ALA A 27 -2.85 6.82 2.43
CA ALA A 27 -3.02 6.08 3.68
C ALA A 27 -2.00 6.52 4.73
N VAL A 28 -0.74 6.71 4.35
CA VAL A 28 0.30 7.19 5.28
C VAL A 28 -0.06 8.58 5.81
N ALA A 29 -0.41 9.52 4.93
CA ALA A 29 -0.79 10.87 5.32
C ALA A 29 -2.02 10.90 6.26
N ARG A 30 -3.01 10.06 5.99
CA ARG A 30 -4.23 9.95 6.80
C ARG A 30 -3.97 9.32 8.18
N LEU A 31 -3.09 8.33 8.24
CA LEU A 31 -2.79 7.60 9.49
C LEU A 31 -1.77 8.32 10.37
N ALA A 32 -0.92 9.17 9.80
CA ALA A 32 0.14 9.88 10.54
C ALA A 32 -0.40 10.68 11.74
N PRO A 33 -1.40 11.58 11.60
CA PRO A 33 -1.94 12.30 12.75
C PRO A 33 -2.61 11.39 13.77
N MET A 34 -3.21 10.27 13.33
CA MET A 34 -3.78 9.27 14.24
C MET A 34 -2.70 8.54 15.06
N ALA A 35 -1.49 8.44 14.52
CA ALA A 35 -0.32 7.91 15.21
C ALA A 35 0.44 8.98 16.02
N GLY A 36 -0.02 10.23 16.03
CA GLY A 36 0.66 11.34 16.71
C GLY A 36 1.87 11.87 15.95
N ILE A 37 1.85 11.76 14.62
CA ILE A 37 2.84 12.37 13.71
C ILE A 37 2.12 13.46 12.92
N ASP A 38 2.32 14.71 13.32
CA ASP A 38 1.67 15.85 12.70
C ASP A 38 2.58 16.53 11.68
N PHE A 39 1.97 17.07 10.63
CA PHE A 39 2.65 17.83 9.58
C PHE A 39 2.07 19.24 9.47
N PRO A 40 2.88 20.22 9.06
CA PRO A 40 2.36 21.53 8.71
C PRO A 40 1.24 21.47 7.68
N ALA A 41 0.25 22.35 7.80
CA ALA A 41 -0.85 22.41 6.85
C ALA A 41 -0.32 22.61 5.42
N GLY A 42 -0.84 21.81 4.48
CA GLY A 42 -0.42 21.88 3.09
C GLY A 42 0.84 21.09 2.73
N THR A 43 1.45 20.34 3.68
CA THR A 43 2.56 19.45 3.35
C THR A 43 2.13 18.40 2.34
N PRO A 44 2.78 18.28 1.16
CA PRO A 44 2.40 17.31 0.14
C PRO A 44 2.53 15.86 0.62
N PHE A 45 1.67 14.97 0.18
CA PHE A 45 1.71 13.55 0.57
C PHE A 45 3.05 12.85 0.30
N PRO A 46 3.76 13.13 -0.82
CA PRO A 46 5.10 12.57 -1.02
C PRO A 46 6.11 12.97 0.06
N GLU A 47 6.03 14.20 0.57
CA GLU A 47 6.93 14.69 1.63
C GLU A 47 6.57 14.07 2.99
N GLN A 48 5.28 13.95 3.30
CA GLN A 48 4.81 13.23 4.49
C GLN A 48 5.28 11.77 4.47
N LEU A 49 5.20 11.09 3.32
CA LEU A 49 5.70 9.74 3.15
C LEU A 49 7.20 9.63 3.44
N ILE A 50 8.01 10.54 2.89
CA ILE A 50 9.47 10.57 3.11
C ILE A 50 9.78 10.72 4.59
N GLU A 51 9.09 11.62 5.28
CA GLU A 51 9.31 11.85 6.70
C GLU A 51 8.91 10.64 7.56
N VAL A 52 7.77 10.01 7.29
CA VAL A 52 7.36 8.78 8.00
C VAL A 52 8.36 7.65 7.74
N GLN A 53 8.89 7.53 6.52
CA GLN A 53 9.94 6.54 6.20
C GLN A 53 11.25 6.84 6.96
N ARG A 54 11.61 8.10 7.10
CA ARG A 54 12.77 8.52 7.89
C ARG A 54 12.60 8.16 9.37
N LEU A 55 11.46 8.51 9.97
CA LEU A 55 11.14 8.17 11.36
C LEU A 55 11.18 6.66 11.60
N MET A 56 10.63 5.88 10.68
CA MET A 56 10.66 4.42 10.75
C MET A 56 12.09 3.88 10.71
N ALA A 57 12.97 4.44 9.86
CA ALA A 57 14.37 4.04 9.78
C ALA A 57 15.14 4.38 11.07
N GLU A 58 14.69 5.35 11.83
CA GLU A 58 15.22 5.74 13.16
C GLU A 58 14.63 4.90 14.31
N GLY A 59 13.70 3.97 14.00
CA GLY A 59 13.10 3.07 14.97
C GLY A 59 11.85 3.65 15.67
N ASP A 60 11.21 4.66 15.10
CA ASP A 60 9.96 5.19 15.63
C ASP A 60 8.80 4.20 15.42
N GLU A 61 8.32 3.62 16.52
CA GLU A 61 7.24 2.64 16.52
C GLU A 61 5.92 3.19 15.96
N ARG A 62 5.68 4.49 16.07
CA ARG A 62 4.48 5.13 15.53
C ARG A 62 4.48 5.03 14.01
N ALA A 63 5.63 5.29 13.39
CA ALA A 63 5.81 5.13 11.95
C ALA A 63 5.63 3.67 11.51
N ALA A 64 6.23 2.71 12.23
CA ALA A 64 6.05 1.28 11.95
C ALA A 64 4.58 0.83 12.07
N ASN A 65 3.84 1.35 13.04
CA ASN A 65 2.41 1.06 13.23
C ASN A 65 1.54 1.55 12.08
N ILE A 66 1.88 2.65 11.42
CA ILE A 66 1.21 3.11 10.20
C ILE A 66 1.33 2.03 9.11
N TYR A 67 2.52 1.50 8.87
CA TYR A 67 2.76 0.47 7.86
C TYR A 67 2.10 -0.86 8.23
N SER A 68 2.12 -1.25 9.50
CA SER A 68 1.38 -2.41 10.01
C SER A 68 -0.13 -2.28 9.75
N THR A 69 -0.69 -1.09 9.95
CA THR A 69 -2.11 -0.82 9.64
C THR A 69 -2.40 -0.96 8.15
N ILE A 70 -1.53 -0.45 7.28
CA ILE A 70 -1.65 -0.61 5.82
C ILE A 70 -1.55 -2.11 5.43
N GLY A 71 -0.66 -2.86 6.07
CA GLY A 71 -0.56 -4.31 5.90
C GLY A 71 -1.84 -5.05 6.28
N THR A 72 -2.48 -4.64 7.36
CA THR A 72 -3.79 -5.17 7.76
C THR A 72 -4.84 -4.90 6.67
N TYR A 73 -4.91 -3.69 6.15
CA TYR A 73 -5.80 -3.36 5.04
C TYR A 73 -5.52 -4.20 3.80
N LEU A 74 -4.24 -4.41 3.47
CA LEU A 74 -3.85 -5.25 2.33
C LEU A 74 -4.32 -6.69 2.51
N GLY A 75 -4.12 -7.30 3.68
CA GLY A 75 -4.56 -8.67 3.96
C GLY A 75 -6.06 -8.87 3.72
N TYR A 76 -6.89 -7.99 4.26
CA TYR A 76 -8.33 -8.03 4.03
C TYR A 76 -8.72 -7.73 2.57
N SER A 77 -8.01 -6.80 1.91
CA SER A 77 -8.27 -6.48 0.51
C SER A 77 -7.99 -7.67 -0.41
N ILE A 78 -6.92 -8.43 -0.14
CA ILE A 78 -6.59 -9.65 -0.89
C ILE A 78 -7.71 -10.68 -0.76
N ALA A 79 -8.20 -10.91 0.45
CA ALA A 79 -9.31 -11.83 0.69
C ALA A 79 -10.58 -11.38 -0.06
N HIS A 80 -10.90 -10.09 0.00
CA HIS A 80 -12.03 -9.53 -0.73
C HIS A 80 -11.89 -9.66 -2.25
N PHE A 81 -10.71 -9.34 -2.81
CA PHE A 81 -10.47 -9.48 -4.25
C PHE A 81 -10.56 -10.93 -4.72
N ASN A 82 -10.20 -11.90 -3.86
CA ASN A 82 -10.29 -13.31 -4.21
C ASN A 82 -11.75 -13.81 -4.38
N GLU A 83 -12.74 -13.08 -3.90
CA GLU A 83 -14.16 -13.38 -4.14
C GLU A 83 -14.55 -13.11 -5.60
N PHE A 84 -13.86 -12.21 -6.29
CA PHE A 84 -14.18 -11.78 -7.65
C PHE A 84 -13.16 -12.27 -8.68
N TYR A 85 -11.90 -12.50 -8.27
CA TYR A 85 -10.80 -12.81 -9.18
C TYR A 85 -10.01 -14.02 -8.70
N THR A 86 -9.61 -14.88 -9.62
CA THR A 86 -8.67 -15.96 -9.34
C THR A 86 -7.26 -15.48 -9.65
N PHE A 87 -6.42 -15.32 -8.62
CA PHE A 87 -5.02 -14.92 -8.75
C PHE A 87 -4.14 -15.71 -7.78
N ARG A 88 -2.85 -15.75 -8.06
CA ARG A 88 -1.83 -16.38 -7.21
C ARG A 88 -0.71 -15.45 -6.83
N LYS A 89 -0.51 -14.37 -7.58
CA LYS A 89 0.57 -13.41 -7.36
C LYS A 89 0.00 -12.03 -7.12
N ILE A 90 0.53 -11.38 -6.09
CA ILE A 90 0.26 -10.00 -5.75
C ILE A 90 1.52 -9.20 -6.02
N LEU A 91 1.49 -8.37 -7.04
CA LEU A 91 2.59 -7.48 -7.38
C LEU A 91 2.43 -6.17 -6.60
N LEU A 92 3.38 -5.87 -5.72
CA LEU A 92 3.40 -4.65 -4.92
C LEU A 92 4.31 -3.61 -5.55
N LEU A 93 3.73 -2.49 -5.92
CA LEU A 93 4.41 -1.37 -6.56
C LEU A 93 4.14 -0.07 -5.79
N GLY A 94 5.01 0.91 -6.01
CA GLY A 94 4.83 2.25 -5.47
C GLY A 94 5.78 2.59 -4.32
N ARG A 95 5.91 3.89 -4.07
CA ARG A 95 6.86 4.43 -3.07
C ARG A 95 6.55 4.03 -1.64
N VAL A 96 5.29 3.75 -1.32
CA VAL A 96 4.89 3.27 0.00
C VAL A 96 5.51 1.90 0.34
N THR A 97 5.84 1.09 -0.67
CA THR A 97 6.46 -0.22 -0.48
C THR A 97 7.99 -0.19 -0.51
N SER A 98 8.61 0.98 -0.54
CA SER A 98 10.06 1.11 -0.53
C SER A 98 10.64 0.91 0.88
N GLY A 99 11.84 0.34 0.95
CA GLY A 99 12.56 0.12 2.20
C GLY A 99 11.81 -0.81 3.18
N GLN A 100 11.98 -0.57 4.47
CA GLN A 100 11.37 -1.37 5.54
C GLN A 100 9.83 -1.39 5.49
N GLY A 101 9.21 -0.32 4.99
CA GLY A 101 7.75 -0.20 4.92
C GLY A 101 7.12 -1.33 4.10
N GLY A 102 7.72 -1.68 2.96
CA GLY A 102 7.24 -2.80 2.14
C GLY A 102 7.29 -4.13 2.89
N THR A 103 8.36 -4.38 3.64
CA THR A 103 8.51 -5.60 4.45
C THR A 103 7.42 -5.68 5.52
N ILE A 104 7.22 -4.62 6.30
CA ILE A 104 6.19 -4.56 7.36
C ILE A 104 4.78 -4.79 6.77
N ILE A 105 4.47 -4.14 5.65
CA ILE A 105 3.17 -4.32 4.97
C ILE A 105 2.95 -5.79 4.59
N ILE A 106 3.95 -6.44 3.98
CA ILE A 106 3.84 -7.82 3.52
C ILE A 106 3.72 -8.78 4.71
N GLU A 107 4.57 -8.63 5.72
CA GLU A 107 4.56 -9.48 6.91
C GLU A 107 3.20 -9.40 7.62
N LYS A 108 2.67 -8.19 7.80
CA LYS A 108 1.36 -8.01 8.43
C LYS A 108 0.20 -8.52 7.57
N ALA A 109 0.24 -8.31 6.26
CA ALA A 109 -0.75 -8.86 5.36
C ALA A 109 -0.75 -10.40 5.38
N ARG A 110 0.44 -11.02 5.43
CA ARG A 110 0.58 -12.47 5.55
C ARG A 110 0.05 -12.98 6.89
N GLU A 111 0.37 -12.30 7.99
CA GLU A 111 -0.18 -12.63 9.31
C GLU A 111 -1.72 -12.67 9.30
N ILE A 112 -2.36 -11.67 8.70
CA ILE A 112 -3.83 -11.61 8.55
C ILE A 112 -4.33 -12.77 7.69
N LEU A 113 -3.68 -13.05 6.56
CA LEU A 113 -4.07 -14.15 5.68
C LEU A 113 -3.90 -15.50 6.35
N ASP A 114 -2.79 -15.74 7.05
CA ASP A 114 -2.52 -17.00 7.76
C ASP A 114 -3.54 -17.25 8.88
N ALA A 115 -3.88 -16.21 9.63
CA ALA A 115 -4.80 -16.31 10.75
C ALA A 115 -6.27 -16.48 10.33
N LEU A 116 -6.71 -15.76 9.30
CA LEU A 116 -8.13 -15.65 8.98
C LEU A 116 -8.52 -16.32 7.65
N PHE A 117 -7.56 -16.49 6.73
CA PHE A 117 -7.79 -17.03 5.39
C PHE A 117 -6.71 -18.05 5.00
N PRO A 118 -6.45 -19.12 5.81
CA PRO A 118 -5.29 -19.99 5.65
C PRO A 118 -5.24 -20.71 4.30
N GLU A 119 -6.37 -21.05 3.71
CA GLU A 119 -6.40 -21.69 2.40
C GLU A 119 -6.08 -20.72 1.25
N LEU A 120 -6.34 -19.45 1.43
CA LEU A 120 -5.93 -18.41 0.49
C LEU A 120 -4.44 -18.09 0.67
N SER A 121 -3.97 -17.97 1.90
CA SER A 121 -2.56 -17.70 2.21
C SER A 121 -1.60 -18.68 1.54
N LYS A 122 -1.92 -19.98 1.55
CA LYS A 122 -1.14 -21.04 0.88
C LYS A 122 -1.00 -20.85 -0.63
N LYS A 123 -1.91 -20.11 -1.26
CA LYS A 123 -1.95 -19.92 -2.72
C LYS A 123 -1.33 -18.61 -3.17
N ILE A 124 -1.17 -17.65 -2.27
CA ILE A 124 -0.75 -16.28 -2.60
C ILE A 124 0.77 -16.13 -2.45
N GLU A 125 1.38 -15.61 -3.49
CA GLU A 125 2.78 -15.17 -3.54
C GLU A 125 2.84 -13.64 -3.64
N PHE A 126 3.54 -13.00 -2.70
CA PHE A 126 3.86 -11.57 -2.80
C PHE A 126 5.10 -11.37 -3.64
N VAL A 127 5.02 -10.49 -4.62
CA VAL A 127 6.11 -10.14 -5.53
C VAL A 127 6.42 -8.65 -5.38
N THR A 128 7.64 -8.36 -4.97
CA THR A 128 8.18 -7.00 -4.88
C THR A 128 9.35 -6.86 -5.84
N PRO A 129 9.19 -6.18 -6.99
CA PRO A 129 10.29 -5.97 -7.91
C PRO A 129 11.38 -5.11 -7.27
N SER A 130 12.62 -5.38 -7.62
CA SER A 130 13.75 -4.50 -7.31
C SER A 130 13.57 -3.11 -7.94
N GLU A 131 14.27 -2.11 -7.43
CA GLU A 131 14.22 -0.76 -8.00
C GLU A 131 14.66 -0.72 -9.49
N THR A 132 15.58 -1.61 -9.86
CA THR A 132 16.02 -1.77 -11.25
C THR A 132 14.88 -2.34 -12.11
N GLU A 133 14.18 -3.37 -11.63
CA GLU A 133 13.05 -3.97 -12.34
C GLU A 133 11.87 -2.99 -12.47
N LYS A 134 11.59 -2.20 -11.46
CA LYS A 134 10.57 -1.13 -11.52
C LYS A 134 10.85 -0.13 -12.63
N ARG A 135 12.10 0.32 -12.78
CA ARG A 135 12.52 1.25 -13.83
C ARG A 135 12.49 0.61 -15.21
N HIS A 136 13.03 -0.59 -15.34
CA HIS A 136 13.06 -1.31 -16.61
C HIS A 136 11.67 -1.77 -17.04
N GLY A 137 10.83 -2.23 -16.13
CA GLY A 137 9.47 -2.68 -16.42
C GLY A 137 8.61 -1.60 -17.08
N GLN A 138 8.71 -0.36 -16.63
CA GLN A 138 8.00 0.76 -17.25
C GLN A 138 8.52 1.05 -18.67
N ALA A 139 9.84 1.00 -18.87
CA ALA A 139 10.46 1.22 -20.19
C ALA A 139 10.09 0.08 -21.15
N VAL A 140 10.12 -1.18 -20.71
CA VAL A 140 9.74 -2.34 -21.52
C VAL A 140 8.24 -2.28 -21.86
N ALA A 141 7.38 -1.95 -20.90
CA ALA A 141 5.95 -1.81 -21.16
C ALA A 141 5.67 -0.71 -22.21
N ALA A 142 6.34 0.44 -22.09
CA ALA A 142 6.21 1.52 -23.07
C ALA A 142 6.72 1.12 -24.46
N ALA A 143 7.83 0.38 -24.52
CA ALA A 143 8.41 -0.09 -25.79
C ALA A 143 7.61 -1.22 -26.44
N SER A 144 6.77 -1.94 -25.67
CA SER A 144 5.94 -3.05 -26.18
C SER A 144 4.56 -2.62 -26.68
N LEU A 145 4.24 -1.33 -26.60
CA LEU A 145 2.98 -0.81 -27.14
C LEU A 145 2.95 -0.99 -28.65
N PRO A 146 1.81 -1.44 -29.23
CA PRO A 146 1.66 -1.52 -30.68
C PRO A 146 1.90 -0.16 -31.34
N SER A 147 2.61 -0.13 -32.44
CA SER A 147 2.69 1.07 -33.25
C SER A 147 1.27 1.43 -33.72
N LEU A 148 0.83 2.63 -33.43
CA LEU A 148 -0.41 3.14 -34.01
C LEU A 148 -0.14 3.31 -35.51
N ALA A 149 -0.87 2.53 -36.32
CA ALA A 149 -0.84 2.63 -37.77
C ALA A 149 -1.65 3.84 -38.23
#